data_4ff701c56b99151c892de84eb9f34afc
#
_entry.id   4ff701c56b99151c892de84eb9f34afc
#
_cell.length_a   1.000
_cell.length_b   1.000
_cell.length_c   1.000
_cell.angle_alpha   90.00
_cell.angle_beta   90.00
_cell.angle_gamma   90.00
#
_symmetry.space_group_name_H-M   'P 1'
#
loop_
_entity.id
_entity.type
_entity.pdbx_description
1 polymer ?
#
loop_
_entity_poly.entity_id
_entity_poly.type
_entity_poly.pdbx_seq_one_letter_code
_entity_poly.pdbx_strand_id
1 'polypeptide(L)'
;MNLPPVYLIDASVYIFRAWFSVPDDFTNARGEPTNAAYGFCGFLCSMLEQTSAQHVAVAFDESLTTSYRNEIYPEYKANRDPAPEDLKRQFQWARSIAECLGLRCFADPRFEADDLIGTLAEHWRARGHPVCVVSSDKDLAQLVRPGDHWWDFSRNEKLGTAQIVQKFGVAPEQIADYLALAGDAVDNIPGIPGVGPKSASALLQHFGDMDSIFNRLEEVQHLSIRGAKSLQQKLRTHRAAAELARRLTVIQTNVASALAKPEIHRNVVDTAGLNRLFDQLQFGGMLRQRCLRV
;
A
#
# COMPACT_ATOMS: atom_id res chain seq x y z
N MET A 1 -22.27 14.98 -13.16
CA MET A 1 -20.87 14.92 -13.67
C MET A 1 -20.07 14.14 -12.64
N ASN A 2 -19.32 13.10 -13.06
CA ASN A 2 -18.43 12.40 -12.15
C ASN A 2 -17.23 13.31 -11.83
N LEU A 3 -16.92 13.46 -10.55
CA LEU A 3 -15.72 14.18 -10.13
C LEU A 3 -14.45 13.44 -10.62
N PRO A 4 -13.33 14.14 -10.87
CA PRO A 4 -12.10 13.48 -11.28
C PRO A 4 -11.58 12.55 -10.18
N PRO A 5 -10.90 11.44 -10.53
CA PRO A 5 -10.35 10.53 -9.54
C PRO A 5 -9.24 11.20 -8.73
N VAL A 6 -9.10 10.77 -7.47
CA VAL A 6 -7.94 11.07 -6.65
C VAL A 6 -6.96 9.89 -6.69
N TYR A 7 -5.66 10.18 -6.75
CA TYR A 7 -4.61 9.17 -6.81
C TYR A 7 -3.84 9.17 -5.47
N LEU A 8 -3.83 8.01 -4.83
CA LEU A 8 -3.16 7.80 -3.55
C LEU A 8 -2.02 6.81 -3.77
N ILE A 9 -0.80 7.30 -3.67
CA ILE A 9 0.42 6.57 -4.04
C ILE A 9 1.09 6.05 -2.78
N ASP A 10 1.35 4.75 -2.73
CA ASP A 10 2.27 4.11 -1.81
C ASP A 10 3.71 4.29 -2.32
N ALA A 11 4.46 5.18 -1.69
CA ALA A 11 5.81 5.50 -2.13
C ALA A 11 6.77 4.35 -1.94
N SER A 12 6.65 3.63 -0.82
CA SER A 12 7.61 2.61 -0.39
C SER A 12 7.78 1.52 -1.44
N VAL A 13 6.68 1.03 -2.00
CA VAL A 13 6.66 -0.01 -3.04
C VAL A 13 7.49 0.40 -4.26
N TYR A 14 7.34 1.64 -4.74
CA TYR A 14 8.04 2.10 -5.95
C TYR A 14 9.48 2.50 -5.69
N ILE A 15 9.81 2.98 -4.48
CA ILE A 15 11.19 3.26 -4.06
C ILE A 15 11.98 1.96 -3.91
N PHE A 16 11.43 0.95 -3.21
CA PHE A 16 12.06 -0.36 -3.10
C PHE A 16 12.23 -1.03 -4.47
N ARG A 17 11.20 -0.96 -5.32
CA ARG A 17 11.29 -1.48 -6.68
C ARG A 17 12.44 -0.83 -7.46
N ALA A 18 12.57 0.49 -7.40
CA ALA A 18 13.64 1.21 -8.07
C ALA A 18 15.02 0.84 -7.52
N TRP A 19 15.13 0.69 -6.19
CA TRP A 19 16.37 0.24 -5.54
C TRP A 19 16.90 -1.08 -6.10
N PHE A 20 16.01 -2.04 -6.36
CA PHE A 20 16.39 -3.36 -6.86
C PHE A 20 16.44 -3.47 -8.39
N SER A 21 15.85 -2.54 -9.15
CA SER A 21 15.75 -2.65 -10.60
C SER A 21 16.58 -1.64 -11.39
N VAL A 22 16.92 -0.51 -10.79
CA VAL A 22 17.79 0.49 -11.40
C VAL A 22 19.24 0.20 -10.97
N PRO A 23 20.21 0.17 -11.89
CA PRO A 23 21.62 -0.08 -11.56
C PRO A 23 22.15 0.86 -10.47
N ASP A 24 23.00 0.36 -9.59
CA ASP A 24 23.58 1.08 -8.46
C ASP A 24 24.78 1.98 -8.84
N ASP A 25 25.21 1.94 -10.09
CA ASP A 25 26.18 2.86 -10.69
C ASP A 25 25.63 4.29 -10.88
N PHE A 26 24.32 4.49 -10.73
CA PHE A 26 23.73 5.81 -10.60
C PHE A 26 24.13 6.43 -9.26
N THR A 27 25.13 7.32 -9.28
CA THR A 27 25.68 7.95 -8.07
C THR A 27 25.70 9.48 -8.20
N ASN A 28 25.71 10.18 -7.07
CA ASN A 28 25.98 11.61 -7.03
C ASN A 28 27.49 11.92 -7.01
N ALA A 29 27.86 13.21 -6.93
CA ALA A 29 29.26 13.64 -6.90
C ALA A 29 30.08 13.11 -5.71
N ARG A 30 29.40 12.59 -4.66
CA ARG A 30 30.04 11.99 -3.48
C ARG A 30 30.16 10.48 -3.58
N GLY A 31 29.75 9.88 -4.72
CA GLY A 31 29.70 8.44 -4.90
C GLY A 31 28.55 7.75 -4.15
N GLU A 32 27.56 8.51 -3.63
CA GLU A 32 26.40 7.96 -2.96
C GLU A 32 25.38 7.48 -4.01
N PRO A 33 24.78 6.27 -3.87
CA PRO A 33 23.81 5.76 -4.83
C PRO A 33 22.55 6.61 -4.86
N THR A 34 22.02 6.83 -6.07
CA THR A 34 20.81 7.65 -6.31
C THR A 34 19.75 6.92 -7.14
N ASN A 35 19.97 5.64 -7.40
CA ASN A 35 19.18 4.78 -8.28
C ASN A 35 17.69 4.70 -7.86
N ALA A 36 17.40 4.54 -6.56
CA ALA A 36 16.01 4.46 -6.07
C ALA A 36 15.28 5.79 -6.26
N ALA A 37 15.91 6.91 -5.92
CA ALA A 37 15.35 8.24 -6.11
C ALA A 37 15.14 8.56 -7.60
N TYR A 38 16.09 8.16 -8.47
CA TYR A 38 15.98 8.31 -9.93
C TYR A 38 14.79 7.53 -10.49
N GLY A 39 14.68 6.24 -10.13
CA GLY A 39 13.60 5.38 -10.62
C GLY A 39 12.24 5.81 -10.10
N PHE A 40 12.15 6.24 -8.83
CA PHE A 40 10.93 6.80 -8.26
C PHE A 40 10.49 8.10 -8.94
N CYS A 41 11.44 9.00 -9.23
CA CYS A 41 11.17 10.21 -10.01
C CYS A 41 10.62 9.87 -11.40
N GLY A 42 11.24 8.91 -12.09
CA GLY A 42 10.78 8.43 -13.40
C GLY A 42 9.36 7.84 -13.34
N PHE A 43 9.04 7.08 -12.29
CA PHE A 43 7.71 6.56 -12.04
C PHE A 43 6.69 7.70 -11.87
N LEU A 44 6.96 8.68 -10.99
CA LEU A 44 6.06 9.82 -10.78
C LEU A 44 5.80 10.59 -12.08
N CYS A 45 6.84 10.90 -12.86
CA CYS A 45 6.67 11.54 -14.16
C CYS A 45 5.77 10.72 -15.08
N SER A 46 6.03 9.41 -15.21
CA SER A 46 5.24 8.53 -16.09
C SER A 46 3.77 8.47 -15.67
N MET A 47 3.49 8.37 -14.37
CA MET A 47 2.14 8.33 -13.84
C MET A 47 1.41 9.66 -14.07
N LEU A 48 2.07 10.80 -13.84
CA LEU A 48 1.51 12.13 -14.05
C LEU A 48 1.25 12.41 -15.53
N GLU A 49 2.17 12.04 -16.42
CA GLU A 49 2.00 12.14 -17.88
C GLU A 49 0.80 11.32 -18.36
N GLN A 50 0.64 10.10 -17.84
CA GLN A 50 -0.44 9.20 -18.25
C GLN A 50 -1.81 9.63 -17.74
N THR A 51 -1.88 10.24 -16.56
CA THR A 51 -3.16 10.52 -15.88
C THR A 51 -3.59 11.98 -15.96
N SER A 52 -2.65 12.92 -16.14
CA SER A 52 -2.87 14.36 -15.96
C SER A 52 -3.56 14.68 -14.62
N ALA A 53 -3.20 13.93 -13.56
CA ALA A 53 -3.86 13.95 -12.27
C ALA A 53 -3.73 15.32 -11.59
N GLN A 54 -4.85 15.83 -11.09
CA GLN A 54 -4.91 17.10 -10.34
C GLN A 54 -4.94 16.86 -8.82
N HIS A 55 -5.35 15.69 -8.37
CA HIS A 55 -5.46 15.33 -6.96
C HIS A 55 -4.59 14.11 -6.69
N VAL A 56 -3.44 14.33 -6.05
CA VAL A 56 -2.42 13.29 -5.82
C VAL A 56 -1.87 13.41 -4.41
N ALA A 57 -1.91 12.31 -3.67
CA ALA A 57 -1.18 12.15 -2.42
C ALA A 57 -0.10 11.07 -2.57
N VAL A 58 1.03 11.28 -1.91
CA VAL A 58 2.11 10.30 -1.81
C VAL A 58 2.33 9.98 -0.34
N ALA A 59 2.08 8.76 0.08
CA ALA A 59 2.26 8.30 1.45
C ALA A 59 3.60 7.58 1.59
N PHE A 60 4.33 7.89 2.66
CA PHE A 60 5.63 7.33 2.99
C PHE A 60 5.57 6.64 4.35
N ASP A 61 6.24 5.50 4.48
CA ASP A 61 6.54 4.92 5.78
C ASP A 61 7.72 5.68 6.41
N GLU A 62 7.55 6.20 7.63
CA GLU A 62 8.65 6.82 8.36
C GLU A 62 9.55 5.79 9.03
N SER A 63 8.97 4.68 9.49
CA SER A 63 9.71 3.62 10.17
C SER A 63 9.03 2.27 9.96
N LEU A 64 9.86 1.23 9.80
CA LEU A 64 9.38 -0.16 9.73
C LEU A 64 9.20 -0.80 11.11
N THR A 65 9.55 -0.10 12.22
CA THR A 65 9.62 -0.67 13.57
C THR A 65 8.83 0.08 14.62
N THR A 66 8.21 1.22 14.27
CA THR A 66 7.46 2.06 15.22
C THR A 66 5.96 2.12 14.93
N SER A 67 5.45 1.25 14.06
CA SER A 67 4.02 1.15 13.78
C SER A 67 3.25 0.71 15.04
N TYR A 68 2.02 1.20 15.21
CA TYR A 68 1.12 0.72 16.28
C TYR A 68 0.92 -0.81 16.19
N ARG A 69 1.12 -1.42 15.03
CA ARG A 69 1.07 -2.87 14.85
C ARG A 69 2.17 -3.58 15.63
N ASN A 70 3.35 -2.96 15.79
CA ASN A 70 4.43 -3.50 16.64
C ASN A 70 4.08 -3.40 18.14
N GLU A 71 3.25 -2.43 18.55
CA GLU A 71 2.71 -2.38 19.93
C GLU A 71 1.76 -3.56 20.20
N ILE A 72 1.00 -3.99 19.19
CA ILE A 72 0.06 -5.12 19.27
C ILE A 72 0.79 -6.47 19.17
N TYR A 73 1.75 -6.56 18.26
CA TYR A 73 2.50 -7.77 17.93
C TYR A 73 3.97 -7.41 17.62
N PRO A 74 4.88 -7.54 18.59
CA PRO A 74 6.28 -7.13 18.41
C PRO A 74 7.01 -7.81 17.26
N GLU A 75 6.56 -9.01 16.86
CA GLU A 75 7.13 -9.75 15.74
C GLU A 75 6.61 -9.29 14.36
N TYR A 76 5.68 -8.33 14.31
CA TYR A 76 5.18 -7.77 13.05
C TYR A 76 6.35 -7.20 12.24
N LYS A 77 6.51 -7.67 11.00
CA LYS A 77 7.61 -7.32 10.08
C LYS A 77 9.03 -7.56 10.63
N ALA A 78 9.19 -8.34 11.74
CA ALA A 78 10.50 -8.61 12.32
C ALA A 78 11.42 -9.47 11.45
N ASN A 79 10.87 -10.13 10.44
CA ASN A 79 11.61 -10.89 9.42
C ASN A 79 12.20 -10.02 8.29
N ARG A 80 11.95 -8.70 8.31
CA ARG A 80 12.51 -7.75 7.34
C ARG A 80 13.85 -7.22 7.83
N ASP A 81 14.85 -7.27 6.96
CA ASP A 81 16.13 -6.62 7.23
C ASP A 81 15.96 -5.09 7.31
N PRO A 82 16.70 -4.41 8.20
CA PRO A 82 16.72 -2.96 8.22
C PRO A 82 17.17 -2.38 6.88
N ALA A 83 16.48 -1.33 6.42
CA ALA A 83 16.88 -0.66 5.19
C ALA A 83 18.32 -0.10 5.33
N PRO A 84 19.20 -0.32 4.33
CA PRO A 84 20.53 0.28 4.32
C PRO A 84 20.47 1.82 4.44
N GLU A 85 21.49 2.43 5.03
CA GLU A 85 21.54 3.89 5.22
C GLU A 85 21.43 4.65 3.90
N ASP A 86 22.02 4.12 2.83
CA ASP A 86 21.91 4.70 1.50
C ASP A 86 20.47 4.69 0.96
N LEU A 87 19.71 3.65 1.26
CA LEU A 87 18.30 3.59 0.87
C LEU A 87 17.46 4.55 1.71
N LYS A 88 17.69 4.64 3.02
CA LYS A 88 17.01 5.61 3.90
C LYS A 88 17.20 7.05 3.39
N ARG A 89 18.41 7.39 2.96
CA ARG A 89 18.74 8.69 2.36
C ARG A 89 17.97 8.93 1.07
N GLN A 90 17.83 7.90 0.24
CA GLN A 90 17.07 7.97 -1.00
C GLN A 90 15.56 8.12 -0.77
N PHE A 91 14.99 7.60 0.32
CA PHE A 91 13.61 7.90 0.73
C PHE A 91 13.41 9.40 0.99
N GLN A 92 14.38 10.06 1.63
CA GLN A 92 14.32 11.50 1.86
C GLN A 92 14.38 12.29 0.54
N TRP A 93 15.26 11.90 -0.38
CA TRP A 93 15.33 12.52 -1.71
C TRP A 93 14.08 12.26 -2.53
N ALA A 94 13.52 11.06 -2.49
CA ALA A 94 12.27 10.71 -3.16
C ALA A 94 11.09 11.58 -2.66
N ARG A 95 11.02 11.81 -1.35
CA ARG A 95 10.03 12.73 -0.77
C ARG A 95 10.24 14.17 -1.25
N SER A 96 11.47 14.67 -1.21
CA SER A 96 11.79 16.02 -1.71
C SER A 96 11.47 16.19 -3.20
N ILE A 97 11.70 15.15 -4.02
CA ILE A 97 11.32 15.14 -5.44
C ILE A 97 9.80 15.26 -5.58
N ALA A 98 9.03 14.45 -4.84
CA ALA A 98 7.57 14.48 -4.89
C ALA A 98 7.03 15.85 -4.48
N GLU A 99 7.56 16.45 -3.41
CA GLU A 99 7.20 17.79 -2.95
C GLU A 99 7.53 18.86 -4.01
N CYS A 100 8.71 18.80 -4.63
CA CYS A 100 9.09 19.71 -5.73
C CYS A 100 8.20 19.55 -6.98
N LEU A 101 7.69 18.34 -7.25
CA LEU A 101 6.69 18.10 -8.31
C LEU A 101 5.29 18.64 -7.96
N GLY A 102 5.14 19.29 -6.82
CA GLY A 102 3.88 19.85 -6.32
C GLY A 102 2.94 18.81 -5.71
N LEU A 103 3.43 17.62 -5.41
CA LEU A 103 2.63 16.55 -4.81
C LEU A 103 2.57 16.70 -3.28
N ARG A 104 1.42 16.37 -2.71
CA ARG A 104 1.26 16.36 -1.26
C ARG A 104 1.80 15.06 -0.68
N CYS A 105 2.81 15.16 0.20
CA CYS A 105 3.41 14.02 0.89
C CYS A 105 2.83 13.87 2.30
N PHE A 106 2.57 12.62 2.68
CA PHE A 106 2.06 12.22 3.99
C PHE A 106 3.02 11.20 4.61
N ALA A 107 3.26 11.33 5.90
CA ALA A 107 4.00 10.39 6.71
C ALA A 107 3.59 10.54 8.17
N ASP A 108 3.67 9.47 8.93
CA ASP A 108 3.33 9.46 10.35
C ASP A 108 4.26 8.46 11.08
N PRO A 109 4.79 8.80 12.29
CA PRO A 109 5.71 7.92 12.99
C PRO A 109 5.05 6.65 13.56
N ARG A 110 3.72 6.62 13.69
CA ARG A 110 2.97 5.53 14.31
C ARG A 110 2.10 4.74 13.31
N PHE A 111 1.67 5.40 12.22
CA PHE A 111 0.83 4.81 11.20
C PHE A 111 1.61 4.60 9.90
N GLU A 112 1.36 3.47 9.25
CA GLU A 112 2.01 3.13 7.98
C GLU A 112 1.38 3.90 6.81
N ALA A 113 2.06 3.91 5.66
CA ALA A 113 1.55 4.52 4.43
C ALA A 113 0.13 4.02 4.08
N ASP A 114 -0.14 2.75 4.32
CA ASP A 114 -1.44 2.11 4.07
C ASP A 114 -2.57 2.77 4.86
N ASP A 115 -2.33 3.09 6.15
CA ASP A 115 -3.31 3.72 7.02
C ASP A 115 -3.60 5.16 6.59
N LEU A 116 -2.56 5.87 6.13
CA LEU A 116 -2.69 7.21 5.57
C LEU A 116 -3.49 7.19 4.26
N ILE A 117 -3.18 6.24 3.37
CA ILE A 117 -3.92 6.00 2.13
C ILE A 117 -5.37 5.64 2.42
N GLY A 118 -5.62 4.72 3.35
CA GLY A 118 -6.97 4.33 3.76
C GLY A 118 -7.78 5.51 4.29
N THR A 119 -7.16 6.33 5.12
CA THR A 119 -7.80 7.53 5.68
C THR A 119 -8.14 8.56 4.60
N LEU A 120 -7.21 8.84 3.69
CA LEU A 120 -7.44 9.76 2.58
C LEU A 120 -8.48 9.21 1.60
N ALA A 121 -8.50 7.89 1.36
CA ALA A 121 -9.48 7.24 0.51
C ALA A 121 -10.90 7.47 1.02
N GLU A 122 -11.16 7.23 2.32
CA GLU A 122 -12.48 7.49 2.91
C GLU A 122 -12.84 8.99 2.89
N HIS A 123 -11.87 9.85 3.19
CA HIS A 123 -12.07 11.30 3.19
C HIS A 123 -12.52 11.84 1.83
N TRP A 124 -11.85 11.42 0.75
CA TRP A 124 -12.13 11.92 -0.60
C TRP A 124 -13.34 11.23 -1.23
N ARG A 125 -13.56 9.96 -0.93
CA ARG A 125 -14.76 9.24 -1.33
C ARG A 125 -16.03 9.87 -0.74
N ALA A 126 -15.99 10.28 0.53
CA ALA A 126 -17.09 11.01 1.17
C ALA A 126 -17.41 12.34 0.48
N ARG A 127 -16.49 12.88 -0.35
CA ARG A 127 -16.66 14.07 -1.17
C ARG A 127 -17.08 13.78 -2.62
N GLY A 128 -17.33 12.50 -2.94
CA GLY A 128 -17.80 12.06 -4.24
C GLY A 128 -16.72 11.79 -5.28
N HIS A 129 -15.45 11.81 -4.90
CA HIS A 129 -14.35 11.46 -5.79
C HIS A 129 -14.15 9.95 -5.84
N PRO A 130 -14.03 9.33 -7.02
CA PRO A 130 -13.53 7.97 -7.12
C PRO A 130 -12.05 7.95 -6.73
N VAL A 131 -11.62 6.85 -6.10
CA VAL A 131 -10.26 6.68 -5.58
C VAL A 131 -9.48 5.71 -6.44
N CYS A 132 -8.24 6.07 -6.77
CA CYS A 132 -7.28 5.17 -7.38
C CYS A 132 -6.09 4.99 -6.43
N VAL A 133 -6.00 3.82 -5.79
CA VAL A 133 -4.87 3.43 -4.96
C VAL A 133 -3.76 2.90 -5.85
N VAL A 134 -2.61 3.57 -5.86
CA VAL A 134 -1.46 3.24 -6.72
C VAL A 134 -0.40 2.52 -5.89
N SER A 135 -0.41 1.20 -5.94
CA SER A 135 0.50 0.30 -5.22
C SER A 135 0.51 -1.09 -5.86
N SER A 136 1.57 -1.86 -5.67
CA SER A 136 1.60 -3.29 -5.95
C SER A 136 1.28 -4.14 -4.70
N ASP A 137 1.06 -3.52 -3.54
CA ASP A 137 0.70 -4.24 -2.33
C ASP A 137 -0.77 -4.67 -2.39
N LYS A 138 -0.97 -6.00 -2.24
CA LYS A 138 -2.30 -6.62 -2.29
C LYS A 138 -3.21 -6.20 -1.12
N ASP A 139 -2.60 -5.80 0.00
CA ASP A 139 -3.32 -5.47 1.22
C ASP A 139 -4.17 -4.21 1.02
N LEU A 140 -3.68 -3.27 0.21
CA LEU A 140 -4.40 -2.06 -0.18
C LEU A 140 -5.63 -2.32 -1.07
N ALA A 141 -5.76 -3.53 -1.63
CA ALA A 141 -6.97 -3.89 -2.37
C ALA A 141 -8.22 -3.91 -1.48
N GLN A 142 -8.08 -4.03 -0.14
CA GLN A 142 -9.19 -3.94 0.81
C GLN A 142 -9.88 -2.56 0.80
N LEU A 143 -9.21 -1.53 0.32
CA LEU A 143 -9.72 -0.15 0.28
C LEU A 143 -10.65 0.14 -0.90
N VAL A 144 -10.66 -0.72 -1.91
CA VAL A 144 -11.41 -0.50 -3.16
C VAL A 144 -12.93 -0.65 -2.93
N ARG A 145 -13.68 0.33 -3.41
CA ARG A 145 -15.15 0.36 -3.39
C ARG A 145 -15.69 0.48 -4.81
N PRO A 146 -17.00 0.32 -5.06
CA PRO A 146 -17.57 0.51 -6.40
C PRO A 146 -17.19 1.87 -6.99
N GLY A 147 -16.57 1.86 -8.17
CA GLY A 147 -16.05 3.05 -8.84
C GLY A 147 -14.57 3.35 -8.58
N ASP A 148 -13.97 2.74 -7.57
CA ASP A 148 -12.54 2.86 -7.28
C ASP A 148 -11.69 1.86 -8.05
N HIS A 149 -10.36 2.05 -7.96
CA HIS A 149 -9.39 1.13 -8.53
C HIS A 149 -8.18 0.94 -7.59
N TRP A 150 -7.64 -0.27 -7.58
CA TRP A 150 -6.28 -0.58 -7.16
C TRP A 150 -5.42 -0.72 -8.42
N TRP A 151 -4.29 -0.02 -8.49
CA TRP A 151 -3.47 0.06 -9.69
C TRP A 151 -2.01 -0.28 -9.40
N ASP A 152 -1.58 -1.48 -9.81
CA ASP A 152 -0.16 -1.78 -9.95
C ASP A 152 0.35 -1.10 -11.24
N PHE A 153 0.87 0.12 -11.09
CA PHE A 153 1.36 0.90 -12.23
C PHE A 153 2.48 0.18 -12.97
N SER A 154 3.33 -0.54 -12.22
CA SER A 154 4.50 -1.22 -12.78
C SER A 154 4.15 -2.38 -13.71
N ARG A 155 3.02 -3.03 -13.47
CA ARG A 155 2.47 -4.12 -14.30
C ARG A 155 1.38 -3.63 -15.25
N ASN A 156 1.06 -2.34 -15.19
CA ASN A 156 -0.09 -1.74 -15.87
C ASN A 156 -1.40 -2.49 -15.57
N GLU A 157 -1.55 -2.96 -14.34
CA GLU A 157 -2.70 -3.73 -13.88
C GLU A 157 -3.60 -2.83 -13.03
N LYS A 158 -4.76 -2.44 -13.56
CA LYS A 158 -5.73 -1.60 -12.88
C LYS A 158 -7.01 -2.37 -12.64
N LEU A 159 -7.31 -2.66 -11.36
CA LEU A 159 -8.38 -3.55 -10.95
C LEU A 159 -9.45 -2.77 -10.17
N GLY A 160 -10.71 -2.94 -10.58
CA GLY A 160 -11.89 -2.59 -9.78
C GLY A 160 -12.36 -3.78 -8.94
N THR A 161 -13.49 -3.63 -8.25
CA THR A 161 -14.03 -4.65 -7.33
C THR A 161 -14.18 -6.03 -7.97
N ALA A 162 -14.74 -6.12 -9.17
CA ALA A 162 -14.97 -7.40 -9.85
C ALA A 162 -13.66 -8.13 -10.19
N GLN A 163 -12.64 -7.40 -10.66
CA GLN A 163 -11.34 -7.97 -10.98
C GLN A 163 -10.58 -8.40 -9.72
N ILE A 164 -10.74 -7.68 -8.58
CA ILE A 164 -10.20 -8.09 -7.29
C ILE A 164 -10.80 -9.41 -6.84
N VAL A 165 -12.12 -9.58 -6.94
CA VAL A 165 -12.79 -10.86 -6.65
C VAL A 165 -12.24 -11.98 -7.55
N GLN A 166 -12.07 -11.71 -8.83
CA GLN A 166 -11.49 -12.70 -9.76
C GLN A 166 -10.06 -13.07 -9.39
N LYS A 167 -9.24 -12.11 -8.96
CA LYS A 167 -7.82 -12.31 -8.64
C LYS A 167 -7.59 -13.00 -7.31
N PHE A 168 -8.31 -12.59 -6.27
CA PHE A 168 -8.08 -13.05 -4.89
C PHE A 168 -9.12 -14.07 -4.41
N GLY A 169 -10.24 -14.22 -5.13
CA GLY A 169 -11.33 -15.10 -4.74
C GLY A 169 -12.20 -14.56 -3.61
N VAL A 170 -12.01 -13.31 -3.20
CA VAL A 170 -12.77 -12.64 -2.14
C VAL A 170 -13.05 -11.18 -2.54
N ALA A 171 -14.09 -10.58 -1.98
CA ALA A 171 -14.40 -9.17 -2.19
C ALA A 171 -13.36 -8.26 -1.50
N PRO A 172 -13.16 -7.01 -1.95
CA PRO A 172 -12.24 -6.08 -1.32
C PRO A 172 -12.39 -6.00 0.20
N GLU A 173 -13.60 -5.86 0.71
CA GLU A 173 -13.92 -5.78 2.14
C GLU A 173 -13.59 -7.06 2.93
N GLN A 174 -13.35 -8.17 2.24
CA GLN A 174 -12.97 -9.46 2.85
C GLN A 174 -11.44 -9.69 2.85
N ILE A 175 -10.65 -8.83 2.21
CA ILE A 175 -9.19 -9.00 2.08
C ILE A 175 -8.52 -9.06 3.46
N ALA A 176 -8.89 -8.20 4.39
CA ALA A 176 -8.31 -8.21 5.74
C ALA A 176 -8.58 -9.53 6.47
N ASP A 177 -9.81 -10.05 6.42
CA ASP A 177 -10.19 -11.34 7.01
C ASP A 177 -9.50 -12.51 6.27
N TYR A 178 -9.38 -12.41 4.95
CA TYR A 178 -8.67 -13.40 4.15
C TYR A 178 -7.20 -13.54 4.58
N LEU A 179 -6.52 -12.41 4.77
CA LEU A 179 -5.13 -12.38 5.25
C LEU A 179 -5.03 -12.85 6.70
N ALA A 180 -5.98 -12.49 7.55
CA ALA A 180 -6.03 -12.96 8.94
C ALA A 180 -6.18 -14.47 9.05
N LEU A 181 -6.96 -15.10 8.17
CA LEU A 181 -7.15 -16.55 8.14
C LEU A 181 -5.95 -17.27 7.52
N ALA A 182 -5.46 -16.79 6.37
CA ALA A 182 -4.38 -17.42 5.62
C ALA A 182 -2.98 -17.12 6.16
N GLY A 183 -2.83 -16.01 6.87
CA GLY A 183 -1.55 -15.43 7.27
C GLY A 183 -0.89 -14.61 6.15
N ASP A 184 0.08 -13.81 6.52
CA ASP A 184 0.97 -13.12 5.59
C ASP A 184 2.43 -13.29 6.01
N ALA A 185 3.17 -14.10 5.25
CA ALA A 185 4.58 -14.36 5.53
C ALA A 185 5.47 -13.13 5.27
N VAL A 186 5.05 -12.20 4.39
CA VAL A 186 5.81 -10.98 4.09
C VAL A 186 5.83 -10.05 5.30
N ASP A 187 4.70 -9.96 6.01
CA ASP A 187 4.54 -9.11 7.19
C ASP A 187 4.69 -9.87 8.50
N ASN A 188 5.09 -11.14 8.42
CA ASN A 188 5.20 -12.03 9.59
C ASN A 188 3.89 -12.13 10.39
N ILE A 189 2.75 -12.10 9.70
CA ILE A 189 1.44 -12.25 10.32
C ILE A 189 1.08 -13.72 10.34
N PRO A 190 0.89 -14.32 11.55
CA PRO A 190 0.50 -15.72 11.65
C PRO A 190 -0.95 -15.89 11.21
N GLY A 191 -1.18 -16.79 10.26
CA GLY A 191 -2.53 -17.26 9.95
C GLY A 191 -2.93 -18.44 10.83
N ILE A 192 -4.06 -19.05 10.49
CA ILE A 192 -4.48 -20.31 11.14
C ILE A 192 -3.69 -21.47 10.51
N PRO A 193 -2.95 -22.28 11.29
CA PRO A 193 -2.13 -23.37 10.77
C PRO A 193 -2.90 -24.32 9.85
N GLY A 194 -2.46 -24.41 8.57
CA GLY A 194 -3.08 -25.25 7.54
C GLY A 194 -4.37 -24.68 6.95
N VAL A 195 -4.66 -23.39 7.18
CA VAL A 195 -5.62 -22.61 6.41
C VAL A 195 -4.84 -21.80 5.38
N GLY A 196 -4.87 -22.26 4.13
CA GLY A 196 -4.25 -21.55 3.03
C GLY A 196 -5.26 -20.71 2.24
N PRO A 197 -4.79 -20.00 1.20
CA PRO A 197 -5.60 -19.11 0.37
C PRO A 197 -6.93 -19.70 -0.09
N LYS A 198 -6.93 -20.93 -0.60
CA LYS A 198 -8.16 -21.62 -1.10
C LYS A 198 -9.18 -21.87 0.00
N SER A 199 -8.73 -22.27 1.20
CA SER A 199 -9.64 -22.52 2.34
C SER A 199 -10.17 -21.21 2.90
N ALA A 200 -9.32 -20.18 3.03
CA ALA A 200 -9.72 -18.85 3.50
C ALA A 200 -10.77 -18.24 2.56
N SER A 201 -10.54 -18.26 1.25
CA SER A 201 -11.50 -17.70 0.30
C SER A 201 -12.82 -18.47 0.28
N ALA A 202 -12.79 -19.82 0.34
CA ALA A 202 -14.00 -20.62 0.39
C ALA A 202 -14.84 -20.38 1.66
N LEU A 203 -14.17 -20.19 2.83
CA LEU A 203 -14.84 -19.83 4.06
C LEU A 203 -15.52 -18.46 3.93
N LEU A 204 -14.81 -17.43 3.45
CA LEU A 204 -15.35 -16.09 3.31
C LEU A 204 -16.45 -15.97 2.25
N GLN A 205 -16.34 -16.73 1.15
CA GLN A 205 -17.43 -16.83 0.16
C GLN A 205 -18.72 -17.41 0.75
N HIS A 206 -18.61 -18.37 1.68
CA HIS A 206 -19.76 -19.00 2.29
C HIS A 206 -20.35 -18.20 3.45
N PHE A 207 -19.50 -17.68 4.33
CA PHE A 207 -19.93 -17.03 5.58
C PHE A 207 -20.00 -15.51 5.51
N GLY A 208 -19.31 -14.87 4.58
CA GLY A 208 -19.23 -13.43 4.39
C GLY A 208 -18.04 -12.78 5.10
N ASP A 209 -17.87 -13.03 6.39
CA ASP A 209 -16.81 -12.44 7.20
C ASP A 209 -16.29 -13.42 8.27
N MET A 210 -15.21 -13.05 8.94
CA MET A 210 -14.56 -13.87 9.96
C MET A 210 -15.45 -14.03 11.23
N ASP A 211 -16.20 -13.03 11.60
CA ASP A 211 -17.12 -13.11 12.75
C ASP A 211 -18.23 -14.14 12.49
N SER A 212 -18.80 -14.13 11.28
CA SER A 212 -19.80 -15.11 10.84
C SER A 212 -19.25 -16.52 10.80
N ILE A 213 -17.96 -16.71 10.39
CA ILE A 213 -17.29 -18.02 10.44
C ILE A 213 -17.25 -18.54 11.88
N PHE A 214 -16.83 -17.72 12.84
CA PHE A 214 -16.71 -18.14 14.23
C PHE A 214 -18.07 -18.31 14.94
N ASN A 215 -19.06 -17.52 14.56
CA ASN A 215 -20.43 -17.65 15.11
C ASN A 215 -21.15 -18.90 14.59
N ARG A 216 -20.82 -19.33 13.38
CA ARG A 216 -21.43 -20.50 12.70
C ARG A 216 -20.41 -21.65 12.50
N LEU A 217 -19.47 -21.79 13.43
CA LEU A 217 -18.33 -22.70 13.32
C LEU A 217 -18.73 -24.16 13.08
N GLU A 218 -19.88 -24.59 13.63
CA GLU A 218 -20.37 -25.97 13.47
C GLU A 218 -20.77 -26.30 12.02
N GLU A 219 -21.06 -25.29 11.21
CA GLU A 219 -21.41 -25.50 9.80
C GLU A 219 -20.17 -25.81 8.94
N VAL A 220 -18.97 -25.40 9.37
CA VAL A 220 -17.71 -25.56 8.62
C VAL A 220 -17.45 -27.00 8.25
N GLN A 221 -17.77 -27.98 9.13
CA GLN A 221 -17.56 -29.40 8.87
C GLN A 221 -18.39 -29.95 7.70
N HIS A 222 -19.45 -29.24 7.30
CA HIS A 222 -20.37 -29.64 6.24
C HIS A 222 -20.05 -28.99 4.90
N LEU A 223 -19.05 -28.11 4.85
CA LEU A 223 -18.62 -27.47 3.60
C LEU A 223 -17.92 -28.47 2.67
N SER A 224 -18.05 -28.25 1.38
CA SER A 224 -17.34 -28.99 0.33
C SER A 224 -15.86 -28.57 0.24
N ILE A 225 -15.17 -28.48 1.39
CA ILE A 225 -13.76 -28.16 1.52
C ILE A 225 -13.00 -29.40 1.95
N ARG A 226 -11.88 -29.70 1.31
CA ARG A 226 -11.04 -30.84 1.70
C ARG A 226 -10.60 -30.71 3.16
N GLY A 227 -10.96 -31.68 3.99
CA GLY A 227 -10.61 -31.70 5.40
C GLY A 227 -11.48 -30.79 6.27
N ALA A 228 -12.72 -30.51 5.91
CA ALA A 228 -13.65 -29.61 6.60
C ALA A 228 -13.75 -29.83 8.12
N LYS A 229 -13.83 -31.09 8.60
CA LYS A 229 -13.82 -31.39 10.05
C LYS A 229 -12.53 -30.96 10.74
N SER A 230 -11.38 -31.20 10.11
CA SER A 230 -10.07 -30.75 10.63
C SER A 230 -9.95 -29.24 10.59
N LEU A 231 -10.49 -28.61 9.55
CA LEU A 231 -10.53 -27.14 9.39
C LEU A 231 -11.36 -26.51 10.51
N GLN A 232 -12.55 -27.05 10.82
CA GLN A 232 -13.38 -26.60 11.93
C GLN A 232 -12.61 -26.61 13.26
N GLN A 233 -11.91 -27.74 13.54
CA GLN A 233 -11.14 -27.86 14.79
C GLN A 233 -9.98 -26.85 14.85
N LYS A 234 -9.29 -26.61 13.71
CA LYS A 234 -8.22 -25.60 13.64
C LYS A 234 -8.74 -24.19 13.89
N LEU A 235 -9.86 -23.82 13.27
CA LEU A 235 -10.52 -22.54 13.49
C LEU A 235 -10.86 -22.35 14.97
N ARG A 236 -11.46 -23.37 15.61
CA ARG A 236 -11.78 -23.34 17.05
C ARG A 236 -10.54 -23.12 17.90
N THR A 237 -9.47 -23.88 17.64
CA THR A 237 -8.23 -23.84 18.44
C THR A 237 -7.47 -22.54 18.27
N HIS A 238 -7.47 -21.93 17.05
CA HIS A 238 -6.65 -20.78 16.70
C HIS A 238 -7.45 -19.48 16.55
N ARG A 239 -8.65 -19.42 17.14
CA ARG A 239 -9.52 -18.22 17.06
C ARG A 239 -8.77 -16.94 17.51
N ALA A 240 -8.10 -16.99 18.65
CA ALA A 240 -7.36 -15.84 19.17
C ALA A 240 -6.23 -15.38 18.24
N ALA A 241 -5.56 -16.33 17.56
CA ALA A 241 -4.53 -15.98 16.57
C ALA A 241 -5.14 -15.29 15.34
N ALA A 242 -6.30 -15.74 14.87
CA ALA A 242 -7.00 -15.09 13.76
C ALA A 242 -7.49 -13.68 14.14
N GLU A 243 -8.01 -13.51 15.36
CA GLU A 243 -8.43 -12.19 15.86
C GLU A 243 -7.24 -11.23 16.00
N LEU A 244 -6.09 -11.71 16.46
CA LEU A 244 -4.84 -10.93 16.47
C LEU A 244 -4.43 -10.56 15.05
N ALA A 245 -4.37 -11.53 14.14
CA ALA A 245 -4.00 -11.31 12.75
C ALA A 245 -4.92 -10.27 12.07
N ARG A 246 -6.24 -10.33 12.30
CA ARG A 246 -7.19 -9.33 11.77
C ARG A 246 -6.87 -7.91 12.26
N ARG A 247 -6.45 -7.74 13.52
CA ARG A 247 -6.04 -6.43 14.04
C ARG A 247 -4.79 -5.88 13.34
N LEU A 248 -3.96 -6.74 12.76
CA LEU A 248 -2.75 -6.36 12.02
C LEU A 248 -3.04 -6.10 10.54
N THR A 249 -4.00 -6.82 9.96
CA THR A 249 -4.32 -6.73 8.52
C THR A 249 -5.32 -5.64 8.17
N VAL A 250 -6.15 -5.21 9.12
CA VAL A 250 -7.11 -4.11 8.89
C VAL A 250 -6.36 -2.78 8.80
N ILE A 251 -6.57 -2.09 7.68
CA ILE A 251 -6.05 -0.74 7.46
C ILE A 251 -6.91 0.27 8.24
N GLN A 252 -6.25 1.16 8.99
CA GLN A 252 -6.93 2.26 9.68
C GLN A 252 -7.37 3.34 8.68
N THR A 253 -8.58 3.88 8.90
CA THR A 253 -9.16 4.87 7.99
C THR A 253 -9.52 6.19 8.67
N ASN A 254 -8.96 6.44 9.85
CA ASN A 254 -9.26 7.62 10.68
C ASN A 254 -8.02 8.24 11.34
N VAL A 255 -6.88 8.20 10.65
CA VAL A 255 -5.61 8.74 11.16
C VAL A 255 -5.69 10.28 11.23
N ALA A 256 -5.59 10.82 12.44
CA ALA A 256 -5.77 12.25 12.69
C ALA A 256 -4.75 13.14 11.96
N SER A 257 -3.50 12.70 11.84
CA SER A 257 -2.45 13.45 11.12
C SER A 257 -2.75 13.60 9.63
N ALA A 258 -3.32 12.58 8.98
CA ALA A 258 -3.74 12.65 7.58
C ALA A 258 -4.95 13.59 7.39
N LEU A 259 -5.87 13.62 8.37
CA LEU A 259 -7.06 14.47 8.33
C LEU A 259 -6.80 15.92 8.73
N ALA A 260 -5.68 16.21 9.39
CA ALA A 260 -5.33 17.58 9.79
C ALA A 260 -5.15 18.53 8.58
N LYS A 261 -4.64 18.02 7.46
CA LYS A 261 -4.46 18.74 6.19
C LYS A 261 -4.67 17.78 5.02
N PRO A 262 -5.91 17.39 4.74
CA PRO A 262 -6.22 16.33 3.77
C PRO A 262 -6.25 16.82 2.31
N GLU A 263 -5.91 18.09 2.05
CA GLU A 263 -5.88 18.66 0.71
C GLU A 263 -4.75 18.02 -0.10
N ILE A 264 -5.10 17.50 -1.28
CA ILE A 264 -4.18 16.80 -2.17
C ILE A 264 -4.21 17.38 -3.60
N HIS A 265 -4.74 18.61 -3.74
CA HIS A 265 -4.63 19.31 -5.02
C HIS A 265 -3.14 19.55 -5.33
N ARG A 266 -2.75 19.23 -6.55
CA ARG A 266 -1.38 19.36 -6.99
C ARG A 266 -1.02 20.86 -7.12
N ASN A 267 0.08 21.24 -6.53
CA ASN A 267 0.64 22.58 -6.64
C ASN A 267 1.49 22.72 -7.92
N VAL A 268 1.86 23.95 -8.23
CA VAL A 268 2.81 24.25 -9.30
C VAL A 268 4.18 23.62 -8.94
N VAL A 269 4.87 23.10 -9.95
CA VAL A 269 6.21 22.52 -9.79
C VAL A 269 7.19 23.57 -9.26
N ASP A 270 7.88 23.28 -8.18
CA ASP A 270 9.02 24.09 -7.70
C ASP A 270 10.25 23.80 -8.58
N THR A 271 10.31 24.50 -9.70
CA THR A 271 11.39 24.36 -10.68
C THR A 271 12.76 24.64 -10.09
N ALA A 272 12.86 25.62 -9.17
CA ALA A 272 14.13 25.99 -8.55
C ALA A 272 14.62 24.92 -7.56
N GLY A 273 13.71 24.42 -6.72
CA GLY A 273 13.99 23.31 -5.81
C GLY A 273 14.38 22.04 -6.55
N LEU A 274 13.61 21.69 -7.59
CA LEU A 274 13.86 20.51 -8.41
C LEU A 274 15.22 20.58 -9.11
N ASN A 275 15.60 21.74 -9.66
CA ASN A 275 16.91 21.90 -10.31
C ASN A 275 18.06 21.75 -9.31
N ARG A 276 17.97 22.38 -8.12
CA ARG A 276 18.99 22.21 -7.07
C ARG A 276 19.16 20.75 -6.66
N LEU A 277 18.04 20.06 -6.48
CA LEU A 277 18.04 18.64 -6.09
C LEU A 277 18.65 17.76 -7.19
N PHE A 278 18.32 18.01 -8.45
CA PHE A 278 18.85 17.26 -9.59
C PHE A 278 20.35 17.51 -9.82
N ASP A 279 20.82 18.75 -9.56
CA ASP A 279 22.26 19.05 -9.59
C ASP A 279 22.99 18.28 -8.47
N GLN A 280 22.43 18.23 -7.26
CA GLN A 280 22.95 17.46 -6.13
C GLN A 280 22.99 15.95 -6.43
N LEU A 281 21.95 15.39 -7.06
CA LEU A 281 21.81 13.98 -7.36
C LEU A 281 22.43 13.58 -8.71
N GLN A 282 22.94 14.54 -9.47
CA GLN A 282 23.48 14.37 -10.83
C GLN A 282 22.48 13.75 -11.83
N PHE A 283 21.19 14.11 -11.70
CA PHE A 283 20.18 13.65 -12.64
C PHE A 283 20.28 14.39 -13.98
N GLY A 284 20.32 13.60 -15.05
CA GLY A 284 20.51 14.09 -16.42
C GLY A 284 19.34 14.93 -16.95
N GLY A 285 19.60 15.63 -18.07
CA GLY A 285 18.71 16.59 -18.68
C GLY A 285 17.34 15.99 -19.13
N MET A 286 17.30 14.72 -19.55
CA MET A 286 16.04 14.11 -20.01
C MET A 286 15.02 14.00 -18.87
N LEU A 287 15.41 13.46 -17.70
CA LEU A 287 14.50 13.33 -16.56
C LEU A 287 14.08 14.72 -16.06
N ARG A 288 15.03 15.66 -16.00
CA ARG A 288 14.76 17.06 -15.63
C ARG A 288 13.70 17.71 -16.51
N GLN A 289 13.83 17.57 -17.84
CA GLN A 289 12.85 18.11 -18.78
C GLN A 289 11.46 17.46 -18.64
N ARG A 290 11.39 16.16 -18.37
CA ARG A 290 10.12 15.47 -18.12
C ARG A 290 9.42 16.05 -16.90
N CYS A 291 10.15 16.21 -15.78
CA CYS A 291 9.62 16.75 -14.54
C CYS A 291 9.10 18.19 -14.67
N LEU A 292 9.63 18.97 -15.59
CA LEU A 292 9.16 20.34 -15.85
C LEU A 292 7.91 20.42 -16.74
N ARG A 293 7.52 19.31 -17.36
CA ARG A 293 6.36 19.24 -18.28
C ARG A 293 5.11 18.64 -17.63
N VAL A 294 5.27 17.92 -16.52
CA VAL A 294 4.18 17.23 -15.82
C VAL A 294 3.40 18.14 -14.88
#